data_02d072e9d775b4b0eb18a6c280e9f99b
#
_entry.id   02d072e9d775b4b0eb18a6c280e9f99b
#
_cell.length_a   1.000
_cell.length_b   1.000
_cell.length_c   1.000
_cell.angle_alpha   90.00
_cell.angle_beta   90.00
_cell.angle_gamma   90.00
#
_symmetry.space_group_name_H-M   'P 1'
#
loop_
_entity.id
_entity.type
_entity.pdbx_description
1 polymer ?
#
loop_
_entity_poly.entity_id
_entity_poly.type
_entity_poly.pdbx_seq_one_letter_code
_entity_poly.pdbx_strand_id
1 'polypeptide(L)'
;LATRDEILAQVNIVDVIGETVALEKRGKNHTGLCPFHDEKTPSFSVSEDKQLYHCFGCKASGNAITFLKETRGISGSEALKLLAERAGLEYQVKERPHQRLLDALKAAKDVYHVLLTNSKKGEPALEYLNTRKIDEKTIHAFDXGIALKGRDHLLNALVQKSFLLSELSDAGLVTGEAKPTDFFAGRLMIPIKDIHGMVRGFSGRLLGDGDPKYLNSAENVVFAKNELLYGLYEAKPAIQKANRVLITEGYFDVLRAHQMGFSETVGLMGTTLSRAHIQSLSRLTQRFYLVLDGDQAGRTAAEKMLPVLSGLDVHMVELPEGADLDSYLLEAGPQGLERALKNAKDPTAFIFESLKATYDLSXIGEFERFKKSXYPVLKKESLTVQSFYLKTLSEATGIGIAVLTQDFNGLKKPTPSVVPHATPVMDKYKKAEIQILHYFLYQEFYSRWFRREFQDIMYINPMVRDIQFEIFEHYDLNPVSCLVYPLFKASLSPAQQQFLDENIDMDHYPFNADEFDDLLNVLKKFTLKEKMTRLKTALLEAQSLDEKVQLREQMDALKKELTHGI
;
A
#
# COMPACT_ATOMS: atom_id res chain seq x y z
N LEU A 1 12.41 -6.91 -31.27
CA LEU A 1 11.25 -6.44 -30.52
C LEU A 1 11.44 -4.97 -30.16
N ALA A 2 10.47 -4.14 -30.49
CA ALA A 2 10.57 -2.69 -30.28
C ALA A 2 10.37 -2.33 -28.81
N THR A 3 11.12 -1.36 -28.34
CA THR A 3 10.96 -0.77 -27.01
C THR A 3 9.80 0.24 -27.04
N ARG A 4 9.34 0.61 -25.84
CA ARG A 4 8.31 1.65 -25.65
C ARG A 4 8.69 2.97 -26.36
N ASP A 5 9.93 3.38 -26.23
CA ASP A 5 10.39 4.67 -26.78
C ASP A 5 10.50 4.63 -28.31
N GLU A 6 10.91 3.50 -28.87
CA GLU A 6 10.92 3.29 -30.32
C GLU A 6 9.51 3.33 -30.92
N ILE A 7 8.53 2.71 -30.23
CA ILE A 7 7.12 2.72 -30.66
C ILE A 7 6.58 4.17 -30.62
N LEU A 8 6.81 4.88 -29.51
CA LEU A 8 6.33 6.26 -29.36
C LEU A 8 6.98 7.22 -30.37
N ALA A 9 8.23 6.96 -30.75
CA ALA A 9 8.94 7.77 -31.75
C ALA A 9 8.38 7.57 -33.17
N GLN A 10 7.72 6.43 -33.46
CA GLN A 10 7.15 6.12 -34.76
C GLN A 10 5.67 6.49 -34.90
N VAL A 11 5.03 6.94 -33.82
CA VAL A 11 3.58 7.21 -33.80
C VAL A 11 3.34 8.70 -33.56
N ASN A 12 2.46 9.30 -34.36
CA ASN A 12 2.04 10.69 -34.13
C ASN A 12 0.79 10.70 -33.26
N ILE A 13 0.85 11.39 -32.13
CA ILE A 13 -0.28 11.51 -31.18
C ILE A 13 -1.52 12.16 -31.83
N VAL A 14 -1.32 13.07 -32.80
CA VAL A 14 -2.43 13.75 -33.51
C VAL A 14 -3.26 12.72 -34.30
N ASP A 15 -2.57 11.78 -34.95
CA ASP A 15 -3.23 10.71 -35.72
C ASP A 15 -3.98 9.74 -34.82
N VAL A 16 -3.37 9.39 -33.68
CA VAL A 16 -4.00 8.46 -32.70
C VAL A 16 -5.27 9.07 -32.11
N ILE A 17 -5.19 10.34 -31.69
CA ILE A 17 -6.32 11.05 -31.07
C ILE A 17 -7.38 11.38 -32.11
N GLY A 18 -6.96 11.71 -33.33
CA GLY A 18 -7.86 12.05 -34.44
C GLY A 18 -8.85 10.96 -34.84
N GLU A 19 -8.57 9.70 -34.47
CA GLU A 19 -9.54 8.60 -34.68
C GLU A 19 -10.79 8.72 -33.77
N THR A 20 -10.67 9.42 -32.66
CA THR A 20 -11.73 9.52 -31.64
C THR A 20 -12.24 10.96 -31.51
N VAL A 21 -11.37 11.93 -31.66
CA VAL A 21 -11.65 13.37 -31.43
C VAL A 21 -11.43 14.14 -32.74
N ALA A 22 -12.44 14.87 -33.18
CA ALA A 22 -12.28 15.79 -34.32
C ALA A 22 -11.35 16.92 -33.90
N LEU A 23 -10.14 16.96 -34.47
CA LEU A 23 -9.10 17.91 -34.14
C LEU A 23 -8.97 18.98 -35.24
N GLU A 24 -8.92 20.27 -34.85
CA GLU A 24 -8.65 21.41 -35.72
C GLU A 24 -7.28 21.99 -35.38
N LYS A 25 -6.46 22.26 -36.38
CA LYS A 25 -5.14 22.87 -36.18
C LYS A 25 -5.30 24.33 -35.77
N ARG A 26 -4.70 24.72 -34.66
CA ARG A 26 -4.68 26.10 -34.14
C ARG A 26 -3.25 26.47 -33.72
N GLY A 27 -2.55 27.16 -34.64
CA GLY A 27 -1.14 27.50 -34.44
C GLY A 27 -0.27 26.24 -34.42
N LYS A 28 0.47 26.03 -33.35
CA LYS A 28 1.37 24.87 -33.17
C LYS A 28 0.66 23.63 -32.59
N ASN A 29 -0.58 23.78 -32.13
CA ASN A 29 -1.33 22.72 -31.49
C ASN A 29 -2.59 22.36 -32.28
N HIS A 30 -3.21 21.23 -31.95
CA HIS A 30 -4.51 20.81 -32.47
C HIS A 30 -5.51 20.85 -31.29
N THR A 31 -6.74 21.34 -31.54
CA THR A 31 -7.76 21.48 -30.51
C THR A 31 -9.05 20.76 -30.89
N GLY A 32 -9.78 20.25 -29.91
CA GLY A 32 -11.05 19.55 -30.11
C GLY A 32 -11.86 19.52 -28.82
N LEU A 33 -13.03 18.85 -28.89
CA LEU A 33 -13.85 18.60 -27.70
C LEU A 33 -13.22 17.45 -26.90
N CYS A 34 -13.19 17.59 -25.59
CA CYS A 34 -12.56 16.60 -24.72
C CYS A 34 -13.38 15.30 -24.67
N PRO A 35 -12.74 14.12 -24.85
CA PRO A 35 -13.45 12.84 -24.72
C PRO A 35 -13.65 12.39 -23.27
N PHE A 36 -13.11 13.12 -22.29
CA PHE A 36 -13.11 12.73 -20.88
C PHE A 36 -14.14 13.51 -20.03
N HIS A 37 -14.78 14.55 -20.60
CA HIS A 37 -15.86 15.30 -19.92
C HIS A 37 -16.74 16.00 -20.96
N ASP A 38 -17.98 16.24 -20.61
CA ASP A 38 -18.92 16.92 -21.49
C ASP A 38 -18.60 18.42 -21.59
N GLU A 39 -18.42 18.93 -22.81
CA GLU A 39 -18.19 20.34 -23.07
C GLU A 39 -18.73 20.74 -24.47
N LYS A 40 -19.03 22.01 -24.63
CA LYS A 40 -19.52 22.58 -25.91
C LYS A 40 -18.46 23.43 -26.61
N THR A 41 -17.44 23.86 -25.88
CA THR A 41 -16.32 24.68 -26.39
C THR A 41 -15.02 23.91 -26.27
N PRO A 42 -14.25 23.79 -27.37
CA PRO A 42 -13.02 22.97 -27.35
C PRO A 42 -12.01 23.45 -26.28
N SER A 43 -11.71 22.60 -25.31
CA SER A 43 -10.69 22.84 -24.31
C SER A 43 -9.57 21.78 -24.32
N PHE A 44 -9.69 20.79 -25.21
CA PHE A 44 -8.72 19.70 -25.36
C PHE A 44 -7.66 20.10 -26.39
N SER A 45 -6.40 20.17 -25.98
CA SER A 45 -5.28 20.61 -26.80
C SER A 45 -4.26 19.47 -26.97
N VAL A 46 -3.80 19.24 -28.17
CA VAL A 46 -2.81 18.23 -28.52
C VAL A 46 -1.59 18.90 -29.13
N SER A 47 -0.43 18.71 -28.52
CA SER A 47 0.85 19.23 -29.00
C SER A 47 1.57 18.15 -29.79
N GLU A 48 1.67 18.33 -31.10
CA GLU A 48 2.41 17.44 -31.98
C GLU A 48 3.92 17.45 -31.66
N ASP A 49 4.48 18.63 -31.39
CA ASP A 49 5.91 18.76 -31.05
C ASP A 49 6.29 18.01 -29.77
N LYS A 50 5.41 18.04 -28.77
CA LYS A 50 5.66 17.42 -27.46
C LYS A 50 5.12 15.98 -27.36
N GLN A 51 4.30 15.57 -28.33
CA GLN A 51 3.60 14.28 -28.32
C GLN A 51 2.77 14.08 -27.04
N LEU A 52 2.08 15.17 -26.61
CA LEU A 52 1.25 15.22 -25.40
C LEU A 52 -0.09 15.91 -25.68
N TYR A 53 -1.12 15.48 -24.94
CA TYR A 53 -2.39 16.19 -24.87
C TYR A 53 -2.59 16.79 -23.48
N HIS A 54 -3.39 17.83 -23.42
CA HIS A 54 -3.85 18.45 -22.16
C HIS A 54 -5.22 19.07 -22.34
N CYS A 55 -6.14 18.76 -21.45
CA CYS A 55 -7.45 19.40 -21.40
C CYS A 55 -7.46 20.54 -20.39
N PHE A 56 -7.76 21.76 -20.83
CA PHE A 56 -7.84 22.93 -19.95
C PHE A 56 -9.11 22.93 -19.10
N GLY A 57 -10.13 22.14 -19.46
CA GLY A 57 -11.36 21.94 -18.68
C GLY A 57 -11.14 20.98 -17.49
N CYS A 58 -11.00 19.69 -17.76
CA CYS A 58 -10.92 18.65 -16.72
C CYS A 58 -9.49 18.30 -16.28
N LYS A 59 -8.45 18.94 -16.87
CA LYS A 59 -7.02 18.74 -16.56
C LYS A 59 -6.47 17.35 -16.96
N ALA A 60 -7.24 16.52 -17.65
CA ALA A 60 -6.75 15.27 -18.23
C ALA A 60 -5.53 15.55 -19.14
N SER A 61 -4.47 14.78 -18.99
CA SER A 61 -3.24 14.97 -19.77
C SER A 61 -2.44 13.66 -19.88
N GLY A 62 -1.66 13.56 -20.97
CA GLY A 62 -0.86 12.37 -21.19
C GLY A 62 -0.34 12.27 -22.63
N ASN A 63 0.25 11.10 -22.93
CA ASN A 63 0.73 10.76 -24.28
C ASN A 63 -0.25 9.80 -24.98
N ALA A 64 0.11 9.27 -26.15
CA ALA A 64 -0.73 8.35 -26.92
C ALA A 64 -1.11 7.10 -26.12
N ILE A 65 -0.21 6.55 -25.29
CA ILE A 65 -0.50 5.38 -24.45
C ILE A 65 -1.59 5.74 -23.43
N THR A 66 -1.43 6.85 -22.72
CA THR A 66 -2.39 7.34 -21.71
C THR A 66 -3.76 7.56 -22.36
N PHE A 67 -3.78 8.16 -23.53
CA PHE A 67 -5.02 8.43 -24.27
C PHE A 67 -5.78 7.12 -24.57
N LEU A 68 -5.11 6.13 -25.14
CA LEU A 68 -5.74 4.83 -25.48
C LEU A 68 -6.21 4.08 -24.22
N LYS A 69 -5.42 4.13 -23.14
CA LYS A 69 -5.81 3.54 -21.85
C LYS A 69 -7.14 4.11 -21.34
N GLU A 70 -7.22 5.43 -21.31
CA GLU A 70 -8.38 6.13 -20.73
C GLU A 70 -9.63 6.04 -21.64
N THR A 71 -9.46 6.13 -22.96
CA THR A 71 -10.59 6.11 -23.90
C THR A 71 -11.11 4.70 -24.21
N ARG A 72 -10.24 3.69 -24.22
CA ARG A 72 -10.62 2.30 -24.56
C ARG A 72 -10.70 1.37 -23.35
N GLY A 73 -10.29 1.84 -22.16
CA GLY A 73 -10.30 1.02 -20.94
C GLY A 73 -9.32 -0.15 -20.98
N ILE A 74 -8.19 0.00 -21.68
CA ILE A 74 -7.20 -1.07 -21.89
C ILE A 74 -5.93 -0.82 -21.04
N SER A 75 -5.13 -1.86 -20.86
CA SER A 75 -3.85 -1.77 -20.16
C SER A 75 -2.80 -0.98 -20.99
N GLY A 76 -1.76 -0.47 -20.32
CA GLY A 76 -0.65 0.19 -21.01
C GLY A 76 0.08 -0.73 -21.99
N SER A 77 0.16 -2.03 -21.70
CA SER A 77 0.78 -3.02 -22.59
C SER A 77 -0.06 -3.27 -23.83
N GLU A 78 -1.38 -3.33 -23.68
CA GLU A 78 -2.31 -3.44 -24.81
C GLU A 78 -2.28 -2.17 -25.67
N ALA A 79 -2.25 -0.99 -25.05
CA ALA A 79 -2.10 0.28 -25.77
C ALA A 79 -0.78 0.31 -26.56
N LEU A 80 0.33 -0.13 -25.95
CA LEU A 80 1.63 -0.24 -26.64
C LEU A 80 1.57 -1.24 -27.81
N LYS A 81 0.90 -2.37 -27.64
CA LYS A 81 0.72 -3.35 -28.71
C LYS A 81 -0.02 -2.74 -29.90
N LEU A 82 -1.11 -2.03 -29.63
CA LEU A 82 -1.88 -1.33 -30.69
C LEU A 82 -1.04 -0.28 -31.41
N LEU A 83 -0.26 0.49 -30.66
CA LEU A 83 0.63 1.52 -31.25
C LEU A 83 1.77 0.88 -32.04
N ALA A 84 2.32 -0.25 -31.59
CA ALA A 84 3.34 -1.00 -32.31
C ALA A 84 2.80 -1.56 -33.63
N GLU A 85 1.63 -2.19 -33.60
CA GLU A 85 0.94 -2.70 -34.81
C GLU A 85 0.70 -1.57 -35.82
N ARG A 86 0.28 -0.40 -35.35
CA ARG A 86 0.10 0.80 -36.17
C ARG A 86 1.42 1.29 -36.79
N ALA A 87 2.51 1.21 -36.05
CA ALA A 87 3.85 1.59 -36.51
C ALA A 87 4.53 0.52 -37.37
N GLY A 88 3.92 -0.65 -37.56
CA GLY A 88 4.53 -1.78 -38.26
C GLY A 88 5.69 -2.41 -37.48
N LEU A 89 5.69 -2.28 -36.17
CA LEU A 89 6.75 -2.77 -35.28
C LEU A 89 6.30 -4.02 -34.54
N GLU A 90 7.23 -4.96 -34.32
CA GLU A 90 6.98 -6.11 -33.46
C GLU A 90 7.14 -5.73 -31.99
N TYR A 91 6.08 -5.87 -31.20
CA TYR A 91 6.10 -5.66 -29.77
C TYR A 91 5.49 -6.86 -29.08
N GLN A 92 6.25 -7.43 -28.19
CA GLN A 92 5.76 -8.53 -27.34
C GLN A 92 5.34 -7.96 -25.99
N VAL A 93 4.07 -8.15 -25.66
CA VAL A 93 3.57 -7.77 -24.33
C VAL A 93 4.34 -8.60 -23.31
N LYS A 94 5.15 -7.95 -22.48
CA LYS A 94 5.70 -8.62 -21.32
C LYS A 94 4.53 -8.93 -20.39
N GLU A 95 4.22 -10.18 -20.22
CA GLU A 95 3.21 -10.60 -19.24
C GLU A 95 3.63 -10.05 -17.88
N ARG A 96 2.70 -9.39 -17.22
CA ARG A 96 2.93 -8.94 -15.84
C ARG A 96 3.19 -10.17 -14.98
N PRO A 97 4.13 -10.10 -14.04
CA PRO A 97 4.24 -11.19 -13.08
C PRO A 97 2.85 -11.52 -12.52
N HIS A 98 2.52 -12.78 -12.49
CA HIS A 98 1.25 -13.29 -11.96
C HIS A 98 -0.02 -12.85 -12.73
N GLN A 99 0.10 -12.49 -14.03
CA GLN A 99 -1.07 -12.04 -14.82
C GLN A 99 -2.20 -13.07 -14.78
N ARG A 100 -1.91 -14.35 -14.88
CA ARG A 100 -2.91 -15.43 -14.82
C ARG A 100 -3.71 -15.43 -13.51
N LEU A 101 -3.06 -15.10 -12.38
CA LEU A 101 -3.74 -14.99 -11.09
C LEU A 101 -4.70 -13.79 -11.07
N LEU A 102 -4.26 -12.66 -11.62
CA LEU A 102 -5.11 -11.46 -11.73
C LEU A 102 -6.31 -11.71 -12.65
N ASP A 103 -6.11 -12.44 -13.74
CA ASP A 103 -7.20 -12.83 -14.67
C ASP A 103 -8.20 -13.77 -13.96
N ALA A 104 -7.71 -14.70 -13.14
CA ALA A 104 -8.56 -15.60 -12.34
C ALA A 104 -9.39 -14.81 -11.32
N LEU A 105 -8.77 -13.84 -10.61
CA LEU A 105 -9.48 -12.97 -9.66
C LEU A 105 -10.54 -12.12 -10.35
N LYS A 106 -10.22 -11.56 -11.53
CA LYS A 106 -11.20 -10.81 -12.34
C LYS A 106 -12.37 -11.72 -12.75
N ALA A 107 -12.07 -12.92 -13.26
CA ALA A 107 -13.10 -13.87 -13.66
C ALA A 107 -13.98 -14.31 -12.47
N ALA A 108 -13.38 -14.50 -11.30
CA ALA A 108 -14.10 -14.81 -10.05
C ALA A 108 -15.06 -13.67 -9.67
N LYS A 109 -14.57 -12.42 -9.72
CA LYS A 109 -15.40 -11.23 -9.47
C LYS A 109 -16.62 -11.20 -10.40
N ASP A 110 -16.40 -11.43 -11.70
CA ASP A 110 -17.49 -11.43 -12.70
C ASP A 110 -18.52 -12.54 -12.41
N VAL A 111 -18.06 -13.76 -12.07
CA VAL A 111 -18.94 -14.89 -11.68
C VAL A 111 -19.76 -14.51 -10.43
N TYR A 112 -19.12 -14.04 -9.38
CA TYR A 112 -19.79 -13.66 -8.13
C TYR A 112 -20.82 -12.54 -8.36
N HIS A 113 -20.46 -11.52 -9.14
CA HIS A 113 -21.35 -10.38 -9.42
C HIS A 113 -22.60 -10.80 -10.22
N VAL A 114 -22.40 -11.59 -11.27
CA VAL A 114 -23.52 -12.12 -12.08
C VAL A 114 -24.43 -13.00 -11.23
N LEU A 115 -23.87 -13.84 -10.36
CA LEU A 115 -24.66 -14.68 -9.44
C LEU A 115 -25.52 -13.84 -8.47
N LEU A 116 -24.99 -12.71 -8.00
CA LEU A 116 -25.74 -11.81 -7.11
C LEU A 116 -26.86 -11.09 -7.88
N THR A 117 -26.54 -10.49 -9.03
CA THR A 117 -27.44 -9.53 -9.71
C THR A 117 -28.40 -10.18 -10.71
N ASN A 118 -28.02 -11.32 -11.32
CA ASN A 118 -28.75 -11.93 -12.44
C ASN A 118 -29.27 -13.34 -12.14
N SER A 119 -29.26 -13.77 -10.88
CA SER A 119 -29.66 -15.13 -10.50
C SER A 119 -30.55 -15.14 -9.27
N LYS A 120 -31.57 -16.01 -9.26
CA LYS A 120 -32.41 -16.27 -8.07
C LYS A 120 -31.59 -16.70 -6.86
N LYS A 121 -30.41 -17.28 -7.08
CA LYS A 121 -29.51 -17.69 -6.00
C LYS A 121 -28.91 -16.49 -5.26
N GLY A 122 -28.92 -15.30 -5.86
CA GLY A 122 -28.48 -14.04 -5.25
C GLY A 122 -29.51 -13.39 -4.32
N GLU A 123 -30.80 -13.78 -4.42
CA GLU A 123 -31.89 -13.13 -3.67
C GLU A 123 -31.63 -12.98 -2.16
N PRO A 124 -31.15 -14.01 -1.42
CA PRO A 124 -30.90 -13.84 0.01
C PRO A 124 -29.82 -12.80 0.33
N ALA A 125 -28.79 -12.68 -0.53
CA ALA A 125 -27.75 -11.66 -0.35
C ALA A 125 -28.25 -10.27 -0.72
N LEU A 126 -29.06 -10.15 -1.76
CA LEU A 126 -29.72 -8.89 -2.13
C LEU A 126 -30.67 -8.43 -1.02
N GLU A 127 -31.44 -9.34 -0.42
CA GLU A 127 -32.32 -9.04 0.72
C GLU A 127 -31.49 -8.53 1.91
N TYR A 128 -30.36 -9.18 2.21
CA TYR A 128 -29.43 -8.73 3.25
C TYR A 128 -28.92 -7.29 2.96
N LEU A 129 -28.48 -7.02 1.73
CA LEU A 129 -27.98 -5.69 1.32
C LEU A 129 -29.10 -4.64 1.41
N ASN A 130 -30.33 -5.01 1.03
CA ASN A 130 -31.51 -4.15 1.14
C ASN A 130 -31.83 -3.84 2.61
N THR A 131 -31.78 -4.84 3.49
CA THR A 131 -31.95 -4.64 4.95
C THR A 131 -30.90 -3.67 5.48
N ARG A 132 -29.67 -3.76 4.96
CA ARG A 132 -28.57 -2.82 5.26
C ARG A 132 -28.74 -1.48 4.52
N LYS A 133 -29.80 -1.29 3.72
CA LYS A 133 -30.08 -0.07 2.91
C LYS A 133 -28.93 0.28 1.95
N ILE A 134 -28.28 -0.73 1.37
CA ILE A 134 -27.30 -0.54 0.29
C ILE A 134 -28.05 -0.64 -1.03
N ASP A 135 -27.98 0.42 -1.83
CA ASP A 135 -28.72 0.52 -3.09
C ASP A 135 -28.03 -0.22 -4.24
N GLU A 136 -28.80 -0.48 -5.30
CA GLU A 136 -28.35 -1.20 -6.50
C GLU A 136 -27.19 -0.50 -7.19
N LYS A 137 -27.19 0.83 -7.21
CA LYS A 137 -26.09 1.63 -7.80
C LYS A 137 -24.77 1.36 -7.07
N THR A 138 -24.79 1.32 -5.75
CA THR A 138 -23.62 1.02 -4.92
C THR A 138 -23.17 -0.44 -5.12
N ILE A 139 -24.11 -1.39 -5.20
CA ILE A 139 -23.81 -2.80 -5.47
C ILE A 139 -23.03 -2.94 -6.77
N HIS A 140 -23.49 -2.27 -7.83
CA HIS A 140 -22.81 -2.31 -9.15
C HIS A 140 -21.48 -1.55 -9.14
N ALA A 141 -21.41 -0.39 -8.49
CA ALA A 141 -20.17 0.42 -8.45
C ALA A 141 -19.02 -0.32 -7.76
N PHE A 142 -19.35 -1.12 -6.74
CA PHE A 142 -18.35 -1.87 -5.96
C PHE A 142 -18.27 -3.36 -6.35
N ASP A 143 -18.98 -3.78 -7.40
CA ASP A 143 -19.03 -5.18 -7.88
C ASP A 143 -19.35 -6.20 -6.78
N UNK A 144 -20.12 -6.13 -5.62
CA UNK A 144 -20.45 -6.94 -4.64
C UNK A 144 -20.97 -8.12 -5.28
N GLY A 145 -20.88 -9.20 -4.91
CA GLY A 145 -21.14 -10.52 -5.47
C GLY A 145 -21.62 -11.51 -4.43
N ILE A 146 -21.90 -12.75 -4.84
CA ILE A 146 -22.23 -13.86 -3.93
C ILE A 146 -21.45 -15.10 -4.30
N ALA A 147 -20.79 -15.73 -3.34
CA ALA A 147 -20.25 -17.09 -3.46
C ALA A 147 -21.31 -18.06 -2.92
N LEU A 148 -21.75 -18.97 -3.78
CA LEU A 148 -22.83 -19.90 -3.43
C LEU A 148 -22.37 -20.90 -2.36
N LYS A 149 -23.33 -21.39 -1.58
CA LYS A 149 -23.10 -22.52 -0.66
C LYS A 149 -22.80 -23.77 -1.49
N GLY A 150 -21.81 -24.52 -1.07
CA GLY A 150 -21.32 -25.70 -1.79
C GLY A 150 -19.81 -25.68 -1.89
N ARG A 151 -19.25 -26.75 -2.46
CA ARG A 151 -17.80 -26.95 -2.36
C ARG A 151 -17.02 -26.43 -3.56
N ASP A 152 -17.64 -26.31 -4.73
CA ASP A 152 -16.91 -26.23 -5.98
C ASP A 152 -17.61 -25.42 -7.09
N HIS A 153 -18.50 -24.51 -6.74
CA HIS A 153 -19.25 -23.73 -7.74
C HIS A 153 -18.30 -22.79 -8.53
N LEU A 154 -17.47 -22.04 -7.83
CA LEU A 154 -16.50 -21.15 -8.49
C LEU A 154 -15.41 -21.97 -9.18
N LEU A 155 -14.90 -23.00 -8.51
CA LEU A 155 -13.88 -23.89 -9.07
C LEU A 155 -14.31 -24.42 -10.44
N ASN A 156 -15.50 -25.00 -10.53
CA ASN A 156 -16.02 -25.55 -11.80
C ASN A 156 -16.17 -24.46 -12.88
N ALA A 157 -16.69 -23.29 -12.51
CA ALA A 157 -16.87 -22.17 -13.43
C ALA A 157 -15.54 -21.68 -14.00
N LEU A 158 -14.47 -21.62 -13.17
CA LEU A 158 -13.17 -21.12 -13.60
C LEU A 158 -12.35 -22.18 -14.35
N VAL A 159 -12.48 -23.46 -14.00
CA VAL A 159 -11.87 -24.56 -14.77
C VAL A 159 -12.46 -24.58 -16.19
N GLN A 160 -13.77 -24.37 -16.34
CA GLN A 160 -14.42 -24.23 -17.67
C GLN A 160 -13.87 -23.04 -18.46
N LYS A 161 -13.32 -22.02 -17.80
CA LYS A 161 -12.65 -20.87 -18.44
C LYS A 161 -11.14 -21.11 -18.63
N SER A 162 -10.69 -22.36 -18.50
CA SER A 162 -9.29 -22.78 -18.72
C SER A 162 -8.29 -22.25 -17.71
N PHE A 163 -8.72 -22.00 -16.47
CA PHE A 163 -7.80 -21.73 -15.36
C PHE A 163 -7.35 -23.04 -14.72
N LEU A 164 -6.06 -23.13 -14.40
CA LEU A 164 -5.48 -24.30 -13.73
C LEU A 164 -5.80 -24.27 -12.24
N LEU A 165 -5.93 -25.43 -11.63
CA LEU A 165 -6.18 -25.55 -10.20
C LEU A 165 -5.08 -24.84 -9.36
N SER A 166 -3.82 -24.97 -9.79
CA SER A 166 -2.69 -24.28 -9.14
C SER A 166 -2.85 -22.75 -9.18
N GLU A 167 -3.29 -22.20 -10.33
CA GLU A 167 -3.55 -20.75 -10.48
C GLU A 167 -4.66 -20.30 -9.52
N LEU A 168 -5.72 -21.08 -9.38
CA LEU A 168 -6.85 -20.77 -8.49
C LEU A 168 -6.44 -20.86 -7.02
N SER A 169 -5.59 -21.82 -6.67
CA SER A 169 -5.03 -21.98 -5.32
C SER A 169 -4.09 -20.81 -4.98
N ASP A 170 -3.18 -20.49 -5.90
CA ASP A 170 -2.22 -19.38 -5.72
C ASP A 170 -2.93 -18.01 -5.64
N ALA A 171 -4.07 -17.87 -6.32
CA ALA A 171 -4.92 -16.68 -6.23
C ALA A 171 -5.77 -16.64 -4.94
N GLY A 172 -5.73 -17.69 -4.12
CA GLY A 172 -6.51 -17.77 -2.87
C GLY A 172 -8.01 -17.96 -3.08
N LEU A 173 -8.43 -18.49 -4.24
CA LEU A 173 -9.84 -18.71 -4.58
C LEU A 173 -10.31 -20.10 -4.18
N VAL A 174 -9.39 -21.05 -4.07
CA VAL A 174 -9.64 -22.47 -3.81
C VAL A 174 -8.67 -22.94 -2.71
N THR A 175 -9.13 -23.85 -1.88
CA THR A 175 -8.34 -24.43 -0.79
C THR A 175 -8.47 -25.97 -0.79
N GLY A 176 -7.49 -26.67 -0.22
CA GLY A 176 -7.49 -28.14 -0.08
C GLY A 176 -6.82 -28.83 -1.25
N GLU A 177 -5.71 -29.54 -0.97
CA GLU A 177 -4.92 -30.26 -2.00
C GLU A 177 -5.64 -31.51 -2.51
N ALA A 178 -6.13 -32.38 -1.61
CA ALA A 178 -6.76 -33.65 -1.98
C ALA A 178 -8.19 -33.49 -2.49
N LYS A 179 -8.92 -32.54 -1.95
CA LYS A 179 -10.31 -32.21 -2.34
C LYS A 179 -10.47 -30.70 -2.42
N PRO A 180 -10.13 -30.10 -3.56
CA PRO A 180 -10.23 -28.64 -3.72
C PRO A 180 -11.67 -28.15 -3.51
N THR A 181 -11.81 -27.05 -2.77
CA THR A 181 -13.10 -26.41 -2.48
C THR A 181 -13.00 -24.90 -2.60
N ASP A 182 -14.12 -24.26 -2.93
CA ASP A 182 -14.24 -22.80 -2.96
C ASP A 182 -13.93 -22.19 -1.60
N PHE A 183 -12.95 -21.31 -1.53
CA PHE A 183 -12.48 -20.70 -0.28
C PHE A 183 -13.58 -19.85 0.40
N PHE A 184 -14.38 -19.14 -0.39
CA PHE A 184 -15.38 -18.19 0.12
C PHE A 184 -16.83 -18.73 0.13
N ALA A 185 -17.04 -20.03 0.02
CA ALA A 185 -18.38 -20.61 -0.14
C ALA A 185 -19.41 -20.04 0.88
N GLY A 186 -20.58 -19.64 0.39
CA GLY A 186 -21.70 -19.17 1.21
C GLY A 186 -21.59 -17.73 1.71
N ARG A 187 -20.76 -16.90 1.08
CA ARG A 187 -20.48 -15.52 1.55
C ARG A 187 -20.86 -14.46 0.52
N LEU A 188 -21.33 -13.31 1.03
CA LEU A 188 -21.43 -12.07 0.26
C LEU A 188 -20.00 -11.62 -0.08
N MET A 189 -19.72 -11.41 -1.37
CA MET A 189 -18.36 -11.14 -1.86
C MET A 189 -18.13 -9.66 -2.11
N ILE A 190 -17.06 -9.15 -1.54
CA ILE A 190 -16.62 -7.77 -1.62
C ILE A 190 -15.25 -7.78 -2.30
N PRO A 191 -15.16 -7.43 -3.60
CA PRO A 191 -13.87 -7.39 -4.29
C PRO A 191 -12.99 -6.27 -3.74
N ILE A 192 -11.70 -6.56 -3.61
CA ILE A 192 -10.68 -5.59 -3.18
C ILE A 192 -9.83 -5.27 -4.41
N LYS A 193 -9.85 -4.01 -4.82
CA LYS A 193 -9.16 -3.53 -6.03
C LYS A 193 -7.96 -2.66 -5.65
N ASP A 194 -6.94 -2.69 -6.47
CA ASP A 194 -5.83 -1.73 -6.35
C ASP A 194 -6.24 -0.37 -6.96
N ILE A 195 -5.35 0.63 -6.88
CA ILE A 195 -5.57 2.00 -7.38
C ILE A 195 -5.87 2.06 -8.90
N HIS A 196 -5.59 0.99 -9.63
CA HIS A 196 -5.84 0.87 -11.08
C HIS A 196 -7.12 0.10 -11.40
N GLY A 197 -7.84 -0.39 -10.39
CA GLY A 197 -9.09 -1.13 -10.55
C GLY A 197 -8.91 -2.64 -10.76
N MET A 198 -7.68 -3.14 -10.65
CA MET A 198 -7.43 -4.58 -10.77
C MET A 198 -7.82 -5.29 -9.48
N VAL A 199 -8.61 -6.34 -9.58
CA VAL A 199 -9.00 -7.15 -8.42
C VAL A 199 -7.76 -7.89 -7.90
N ARG A 200 -7.43 -7.65 -6.64
CA ARG A 200 -6.28 -8.24 -5.97
C ARG A 200 -6.69 -9.36 -5.02
N GLY A 201 -7.95 -9.33 -4.56
CA GLY A 201 -8.50 -10.31 -3.64
C GLY A 201 -9.93 -9.97 -3.27
N PHE A 202 -10.41 -10.60 -2.20
CA PHE A 202 -11.79 -10.46 -1.76
C PHE A 202 -11.90 -10.44 -0.24
N SER A 203 -12.99 -9.83 0.24
CA SER A 203 -13.54 -10.11 1.56
C SER A 203 -14.88 -10.83 1.40
N GLY A 204 -15.08 -11.91 2.12
CA GLY A 204 -16.33 -12.67 2.13
C GLY A 204 -17.07 -12.46 3.46
N ARG A 205 -18.21 -11.76 3.45
CA ARG A 205 -19.03 -11.58 4.65
C ARG A 205 -20.01 -12.74 4.79
N LEU A 206 -20.00 -13.39 5.93
CA LEU A 206 -20.94 -14.48 6.22
C LEU A 206 -22.37 -13.93 6.33
N LEU A 207 -23.30 -14.57 5.64
CA LEU A 207 -24.73 -14.29 5.72
C LEU A 207 -25.36 -15.24 6.74
N GLY A 208 -25.75 -14.71 7.89
CA GLY A 208 -26.27 -15.49 9.01
C GLY A 208 -25.25 -15.64 10.13
N ASP A 209 -25.49 -16.58 11.02
CA ASP A 209 -24.69 -16.84 12.21
C ASP A 209 -23.46 -17.69 11.89
N GLY A 210 -22.38 -17.43 12.60
CA GLY A 210 -21.11 -18.18 12.46
C GLY A 210 -19.89 -17.27 12.44
N ASP A 211 -18.70 -17.88 12.50
CA ASP A 211 -17.42 -17.20 12.52
C ASP A 211 -16.49 -17.77 11.44
N PRO A 212 -15.60 -16.97 10.90
CA PRO A 212 -15.46 -15.52 11.11
C PRO A 212 -16.54 -14.73 10.31
N LYS A 213 -16.98 -13.63 10.88
CA LYS A 213 -17.97 -12.71 10.26
C LYS A 213 -17.47 -12.21 8.89
N TYR A 214 -16.18 -11.84 8.82
CA TYR A 214 -15.48 -11.48 7.58
C TYR A 214 -14.31 -12.44 7.38
N LEU A 215 -14.19 -12.97 6.17
CA LEU A 215 -13.07 -13.80 5.73
C LEU A 215 -12.38 -13.06 4.58
N ASN A 216 -11.15 -12.65 4.77
CA ASN A 216 -10.38 -11.97 3.73
C ASN A 216 -9.48 -12.96 3.00
N SER A 217 -9.12 -12.63 1.74
CA SER A 217 -8.06 -13.34 1.02
C SER A 217 -6.82 -13.45 1.90
N ALA A 218 -6.16 -14.59 1.87
CA ALA A 218 -4.87 -14.77 2.53
C ALA A 218 -3.79 -13.97 1.79
N GLU A 219 -2.79 -13.49 2.53
CA GLU A 219 -1.63 -12.82 1.94
C GLU A 219 -0.98 -13.73 0.89
N ASN A 220 -0.73 -13.18 -0.30
CA ASN A 220 -0.11 -13.91 -1.39
C ASN A 220 0.59 -12.92 -2.36
N VAL A 221 1.15 -13.42 -3.46
CA VAL A 221 1.94 -12.62 -4.40
C VAL A 221 1.15 -11.50 -5.11
N VAL A 222 -0.19 -11.52 -5.05
CA VAL A 222 -1.03 -10.47 -5.64
C VAL A 222 -1.89 -9.74 -4.62
N PHE A 223 -1.92 -10.17 -3.35
CA PHE A 223 -2.74 -9.59 -2.30
C PHE A 223 -1.91 -9.31 -1.04
N ALA A 224 -1.74 -8.05 -0.70
CA ALA A 224 -1.10 -7.59 0.54
C ALA A 224 -2.00 -6.54 1.20
N LYS A 225 -2.59 -6.87 2.34
CA LYS A 225 -3.53 -5.99 3.07
C LYS A 225 -2.91 -4.64 3.45
N ASN A 226 -1.64 -4.66 3.81
CA ASN A 226 -0.93 -3.44 4.21
C ASN A 226 -0.61 -2.49 3.04
N GLU A 227 -0.91 -2.90 1.80
CA GLU A 227 -0.71 -2.08 0.60
C GLU A 227 -2.04 -1.64 -0.04
N LEU A 228 -3.15 -2.28 0.35
CA LEU A 228 -4.46 -2.11 -0.29
C LEU A 228 -5.43 -1.36 0.63
N LEU A 229 -6.18 -0.43 0.06
CA LEU A 229 -7.27 0.29 0.73
C LEU A 229 -8.57 -0.03 -0.01
N TYR A 230 -9.57 -0.48 0.73
CA TYR A 230 -10.88 -0.77 0.16
C TYR A 230 -11.50 0.51 -0.39
N GLY A 231 -12.00 0.45 -1.61
CA GLY A 231 -12.67 1.56 -2.28
C GLY A 231 -11.73 2.61 -2.88
N LEU A 232 -10.40 2.42 -2.82
CA LEU A 232 -9.45 3.43 -3.33
C LEU A 232 -9.62 3.71 -4.82
N TYR A 233 -9.85 2.68 -5.63
CA TYR A 233 -10.10 2.85 -7.07
C TYR A 233 -11.34 3.74 -7.30
N GLU A 234 -12.43 3.43 -6.60
CA GLU A 234 -13.70 4.16 -6.72
C GLU A 234 -13.56 5.59 -6.16
N ALA A 235 -12.78 5.76 -5.09
CA ALA A 235 -12.60 7.04 -4.40
C ALA A 235 -11.65 8.01 -5.13
N LYS A 236 -10.74 7.49 -5.96
CA LYS A 236 -9.64 8.26 -6.56
C LYS A 236 -10.09 9.58 -7.21
N PRO A 237 -11.12 9.63 -8.09
CA PRO A 237 -11.54 10.91 -8.69
C PRO A 237 -12.10 11.89 -7.66
N ALA A 238 -12.84 11.38 -6.66
CA ALA A 238 -13.43 12.22 -5.61
C ALA A 238 -12.36 12.77 -4.67
N ILE A 239 -11.33 11.97 -4.32
CA ILE A 239 -10.18 12.40 -3.50
C ILE A 239 -9.48 13.59 -4.19
N GLN A 240 -9.19 13.45 -5.48
CA GLN A 240 -8.52 14.50 -6.26
C GLN A 240 -9.37 15.78 -6.34
N LYS A 241 -10.67 15.62 -6.57
CA LYS A 241 -11.62 16.74 -6.68
C LYS A 241 -11.81 17.46 -5.34
N ALA A 242 -11.98 16.71 -4.25
CA ALA A 242 -12.20 17.26 -2.90
C ALA A 242 -10.90 17.70 -2.23
N ASN A 243 -9.76 17.28 -2.77
CA ASN A 243 -8.42 17.45 -2.20
C ASN A 243 -8.37 17.03 -0.72
N ARG A 244 -9.00 15.89 -0.44
CA ARG A 244 -8.98 15.25 0.89
C ARG A 244 -9.35 13.77 0.75
N VAL A 245 -8.98 12.96 1.73
CA VAL A 245 -9.40 11.56 1.84
C VAL A 245 -10.00 11.33 3.24
N LEU A 246 -11.10 10.58 3.29
CA LEU A 246 -11.69 10.08 4.53
C LEU A 246 -11.27 8.63 4.69
N ILE A 247 -10.67 8.29 5.83
CA ILE A 247 -10.16 6.94 6.11
C ILE A 247 -10.99 6.36 7.25
N THR A 248 -11.62 5.19 7.01
CA THR A 248 -12.46 4.49 7.96
C THR A 248 -12.05 3.02 8.10
N GLU A 249 -12.69 2.27 9.00
CA GLU A 249 -12.24 0.91 9.32
C GLU A 249 -12.88 -0.17 8.44
N GLY A 250 -14.18 -0.06 8.15
CA GLY A 250 -14.96 -1.15 7.62
C GLY A 250 -15.44 -0.99 6.17
N TYR A 251 -15.84 -2.12 5.61
CA TYR A 251 -16.37 -2.17 4.23
C TYR A 251 -17.69 -1.40 4.09
N PHE A 252 -18.63 -1.58 5.04
CA PHE A 252 -19.94 -0.93 4.97
C PHE A 252 -19.84 0.58 5.24
N ASP A 253 -18.87 1.03 6.01
CA ASP A 253 -18.56 2.46 6.18
C ASP A 253 -18.28 3.11 4.83
N VAL A 254 -17.41 2.48 4.04
CA VAL A 254 -17.05 2.96 2.69
C VAL A 254 -18.28 2.97 1.78
N LEU A 255 -19.01 1.85 1.73
CA LEU A 255 -20.19 1.72 0.87
C LEU A 255 -21.23 2.80 1.21
N ARG A 256 -21.51 2.99 2.51
CA ARG A 256 -22.46 4.00 3.00
C ARG A 256 -21.99 5.41 2.67
N ALA A 257 -20.74 5.71 2.92
CA ALA A 257 -20.17 7.03 2.64
C ALA A 257 -20.29 7.37 1.15
N HIS A 258 -19.90 6.45 0.27
CA HIS A 258 -20.04 6.64 -1.19
C HIS A 258 -21.50 6.85 -1.59
N GLN A 259 -22.42 6.01 -1.08
CA GLN A 259 -23.86 6.11 -1.37
C GLN A 259 -24.43 7.47 -0.95
N MET A 260 -23.91 8.06 0.13
CA MET A 260 -24.37 9.34 0.66
C MET A 260 -23.55 10.56 0.19
N GLY A 261 -22.70 10.37 -0.82
CA GLY A 261 -22.01 11.47 -1.49
C GLY A 261 -20.59 11.78 -1.00
N PHE A 262 -20.06 10.99 -0.05
CA PHE A 262 -18.68 11.11 0.44
C PHE A 262 -17.80 10.09 -0.27
N SER A 263 -17.70 10.22 -1.60
CA SER A 263 -17.00 9.24 -2.44
C SER A 263 -15.48 9.29 -2.29
N GLU A 264 -14.94 10.25 -1.54
CA GLU A 264 -13.50 10.33 -1.19
C GLU A 264 -13.14 9.44 0.01
N THR A 265 -14.00 8.47 0.38
CA THR A 265 -13.82 7.58 1.55
C THR A 265 -13.17 6.26 1.14
N VAL A 266 -12.19 5.80 1.94
CA VAL A 266 -11.48 4.50 1.79
C VAL A 266 -11.46 3.74 3.12
N GLY A 267 -11.32 2.42 3.08
CA GLY A 267 -11.37 1.55 4.26
C GLY A 267 -10.09 0.76 4.49
N LEU A 268 -9.75 0.57 5.77
CA LEU A 268 -8.53 -0.12 6.23
C LEU A 268 -8.65 -1.66 6.28
N MET A 269 -9.85 -2.21 6.19
CA MET A 269 -10.10 -3.66 6.13
C MET A 269 -9.56 -4.46 7.34
N GLY A 270 -9.58 -3.86 8.54
CA GLY A 270 -9.12 -4.50 9.77
C GLY A 270 -7.60 -4.51 9.95
N THR A 271 -6.90 -3.57 9.33
CA THR A 271 -5.47 -3.34 9.54
C THR A 271 -5.23 -1.93 10.07
N THR A 272 -4.03 -1.65 10.55
CA THR A 272 -3.60 -0.28 10.84
C THR A 272 -3.12 0.41 9.56
N LEU A 273 -3.19 1.73 9.56
CA LEU A 273 -2.71 2.54 8.44
C LEU A 273 -1.19 2.37 8.28
N SER A 274 -0.77 1.92 7.11
CA SER A 274 0.63 1.65 6.79
C SER A 274 1.26 2.81 6.00
N ARG A 275 2.58 2.80 5.87
CA ARG A 275 3.28 3.76 5.00
C ARG A 275 2.93 3.54 3.51
N ALA A 276 2.72 2.30 3.09
CA ALA A 276 2.30 2.01 1.71
C ALA A 276 0.92 2.63 1.42
N HIS A 277 0.00 2.58 2.38
CA HIS A 277 -1.29 3.27 2.28
C HIS A 277 -1.10 4.78 2.13
N ILE A 278 -0.26 5.38 2.99
CA ILE A 278 0.05 6.82 2.95
C ILE A 278 0.67 7.20 1.60
N GLN A 279 1.64 6.42 1.13
CA GLN A 279 2.32 6.67 -0.15
C GLN A 279 1.33 6.67 -1.33
N SER A 280 0.39 5.73 -1.34
CA SER A 280 -0.66 5.66 -2.36
C SER A 280 -1.59 6.88 -2.31
N LEU A 281 -2.00 7.27 -1.11
CA LEU A 281 -2.92 8.40 -0.90
C LEU A 281 -2.24 9.75 -1.12
N SER A 282 -0.97 9.90 -0.72
CA SER A 282 -0.22 11.17 -0.83
C SER A 282 0.01 11.62 -2.28
N ARG A 283 -0.10 10.69 -3.24
CA ARG A 283 -0.11 11.01 -4.67
C ARG A 283 -1.40 11.70 -5.12
N LEU A 284 -2.46 11.58 -4.30
CA LEU A 284 -3.81 12.09 -4.63
C LEU A 284 -4.14 13.35 -3.81
N THR A 285 -3.73 13.40 -2.53
CA THR A 285 -4.00 14.51 -1.60
C THR A 285 -3.00 14.50 -0.44
N GLN A 286 -2.82 15.67 0.19
CA GLN A 286 -2.06 15.80 1.45
C GLN A 286 -2.96 15.95 2.68
N ARG A 287 -4.29 15.93 2.49
CA ARG A 287 -5.26 16.19 3.57
C ARG A 287 -6.02 14.91 3.94
N PHE A 288 -5.83 14.45 5.17
CA PHE A 288 -6.29 13.16 5.68
C PHE A 288 -7.29 13.36 6.83
N TYR A 289 -8.48 12.81 6.68
CA TYR A 289 -9.50 12.76 7.74
C TYR A 289 -9.58 11.32 8.24
N LEU A 290 -9.23 11.09 9.50
CA LEU A 290 -9.42 9.78 10.15
C LEU A 290 -10.81 9.76 10.78
N VAL A 291 -11.71 8.93 10.25
CA VAL A 291 -13.09 8.76 10.70
C VAL A 291 -13.22 7.34 11.25
N LEU A 292 -12.79 7.17 12.50
CA LEU A 292 -12.71 5.86 13.15
C LEU A 292 -13.89 5.67 14.11
N ASP A 293 -14.12 4.41 14.48
CA ASP A 293 -15.25 4.03 15.34
C ASP A 293 -15.21 4.80 16.67
N GLY A 294 -16.36 5.20 17.16
CA GLY A 294 -16.54 6.00 18.37
C GLY A 294 -16.37 5.22 19.68
N ASP A 295 -15.55 4.17 19.68
CA ASP A 295 -15.29 3.36 20.86
C ASP A 295 -13.81 3.43 21.28
N GLN A 296 -13.45 2.77 22.37
CA GLN A 296 -12.07 2.77 22.88
C GLN A 296 -11.09 2.11 21.91
N ALA A 297 -11.54 1.09 21.15
CA ALA A 297 -10.70 0.43 20.15
C ALA A 297 -10.34 1.38 18.99
N GLY A 298 -11.33 2.13 18.50
CA GLY A 298 -11.12 3.15 17.46
C GLY A 298 -10.17 4.26 17.92
N ARG A 299 -10.33 4.74 19.16
CA ARG A 299 -9.39 5.73 19.75
C ARG A 299 -7.97 5.19 19.82
N THR A 300 -7.80 3.95 20.26
CA THR A 300 -6.48 3.29 20.33
C THR A 300 -5.88 3.10 18.93
N ALA A 301 -6.71 2.74 17.96
CA ALA A 301 -6.29 2.62 16.55
C ALA A 301 -5.82 3.96 16.01
N ALA A 302 -6.56 5.05 16.29
CA ALA A 302 -6.18 6.41 15.90
C ALA A 302 -4.78 6.78 16.44
N GLU A 303 -4.56 6.58 17.73
CA GLU A 303 -3.27 6.89 18.37
C GLU A 303 -2.10 6.15 17.72
N LYS A 304 -2.31 4.87 17.35
CA LYS A 304 -1.29 4.05 16.68
C LYS A 304 -0.99 4.52 15.25
N MET A 305 -1.95 5.14 14.58
CA MET A 305 -1.78 5.63 13.20
C MET A 305 -1.03 6.96 13.12
N LEU A 306 -1.10 7.80 14.16
CA LEU A 306 -0.56 9.16 14.12
C LEU A 306 0.94 9.24 13.79
N PRO A 307 1.81 8.33 14.27
CA PRO A 307 3.23 8.41 13.89
C PRO A 307 3.51 8.29 12.39
N VAL A 308 2.72 7.48 11.66
CA VAL A 308 2.92 7.31 10.20
C VAL A 308 2.34 8.49 9.40
N LEU A 309 1.53 9.34 10.04
CA LEU A 309 0.89 10.51 9.43
C LEU A 309 1.69 11.81 9.70
N SER A 310 2.84 11.71 10.33
CA SER A 310 3.67 12.88 10.67
C SER A 310 4.03 13.69 9.41
N GLY A 311 3.81 15.00 9.48
CA GLY A 311 4.09 15.92 8.38
C GLY A 311 2.95 16.09 7.37
N LEU A 312 1.83 15.38 7.56
CA LEU A 312 0.64 15.51 6.71
C LEU A 312 -0.42 16.40 7.39
N ASP A 313 -1.36 16.90 6.59
CA ASP A 313 -2.52 17.69 7.09
C ASP A 313 -3.60 16.69 7.58
N VAL A 314 -3.57 16.37 8.88
CA VAL A 314 -4.38 15.32 9.50
C VAL A 314 -5.49 15.89 10.38
N HIS A 315 -6.69 15.39 10.19
CA HIS A 315 -7.91 15.77 10.90
C HIS A 315 -8.56 14.54 11.56
N MET A 316 -8.75 14.59 12.86
CA MET A 316 -9.37 13.50 13.64
C MET A 316 -10.87 13.76 13.78
N VAL A 317 -11.70 12.90 13.21
CA VAL A 317 -13.15 13.00 13.24
C VAL A 317 -13.69 12.07 14.34
N GLU A 318 -14.31 12.64 15.36
CA GLU A 318 -14.90 11.86 16.45
C GLU A 318 -16.36 11.53 16.13
N LEU A 319 -16.69 10.26 16.13
CA LEU A 319 -18.05 9.78 16.05
C LEU A 319 -18.65 9.60 17.47
N PRO A 320 -19.96 9.64 17.64
CA PRO A 320 -20.58 9.36 18.94
C PRO A 320 -20.20 7.97 19.47
N GLU A 321 -20.18 7.83 20.80
CA GLU A 321 -19.79 6.58 21.45
C GLU A 321 -20.62 5.40 20.93
N GLY A 322 -19.93 4.35 20.50
CA GLY A 322 -20.51 3.12 19.97
C GLY A 322 -20.97 3.19 18.50
N ALA A 323 -20.80 4.34 17.83
CA ALA A 323 -21.15 4.47 16.42
C ALA A 323 -19.96 4.17 15.52
N ASP A 324 -20.20 3.44 14.42
CA ASP A 324 -19.32 3.37 13.24
C ASP A 324 -19.85 4.37 12.19
N LEU A 325 -19.11 4.59 11.11
CA LEU A 325 -19.51 5.56 10.08
C LEU A 325 -20.80 5.15 9.37
N ASP A 326 -21.04 3.84 9.15
CA ASP A 326 -22.27 3.31 8.54
C ASP A 326 -23.51 3.71 9.37
N SER A 327 -23.51 3.38 10.65
CA SER A 327 -24.63 3.70 11.57
C SER A 327 -24.79 5.21 11.75
N TYR A 328 -23.70 5.93 11.89
CA TYR A 328 -23.72 7.40 12.05
C TYR A 328 -24.38 8.08 10.84
N LEU A 329 -24.00 7.68 9.63
CA LEU A 329 -24.59 8.24 8.40
C LEU A 329 -26.07 7.88 8.26
N LEU A 330 -26.49 6.69 8.71
CA LEU A 330 -27.90 6.29 8.70
C LEU A 330 -28.74 7.14 9.67
N GLU A 331 -28.16 7.51 10.81
CA GLU A 331 -28.88 8.30 11.85
C GLU A 331 -28.82 9.80 11.58
N ALA A 332 -27.60 10.34 11.38
CA ALA A 332 -27.36 11.80 11.32
C ALA A 332 -27.38 12.36 9.88
N GLY A 333 -27.36 11.48 8.88
CA GLY A 333 -27.36 11.85 7.47
C GLY A 333 -26.08 12.56 7.00
N PRO A 334 -26.03 12.97 5.72
CA PRO A 334 -24.87 13.67 5.18
C PRO A 334 -24.51 14.96 5.93
N GLN A 335 -25.50 15.75 6.37
CA GLN A 335 -25.27 16.97 7.14
C GLN A 335 -24.59 16.68 8.48
N GLY A 336 -24.90 15.52 9.09
CA GLY A 336 -24.23 15.07 10.31
C GLY A 336 -22.73 14.89 10.09
N LEU A 337 -22.36 14.16 9.05
CA LEU A 337 -20.95 13.94 8.72
C LEU A 337 -20.24 15.25 8.34
N GLU A 338 -20.90 16.13 7.57
CA GLU A 338 -20.31 17.44 7.26
C GLU A 338 -20.01 18.25 8.52
N ARG A 339 -20.90 18.24 9.51
CA ARG A 339 -20.66 18.90 10.81
C ARG A 339 -19.47 18.26 11.53
N ALA A 340 -19.41 16.92 11.56
CA ALA A 340 -18.30 16.19 12.18
C ALA A 340 -16.96 16.53 11.52
N LEU A 341 -16.93 16.59 10.18
CA LEU A 341 -15.72 16.97 9.42
C LEU A 341 -15.28 18.41 9.72
N LYS A 342 -16.22 19.35 9.86
CA LYS A 342 -15.93 20.75 10.23
C LYS A 342 -15.38 20.88 11.64
N ASN A 343 -15.81 19.99 12.54
CA ASN A 343 -15.39 19.99 13.95
C ASN A 343 -14.20 19.05 14.21
N ALA A 344 -13.61 18.50 13.15
CA ALA A 344 -12.47 17.60 13.29
C ALA A 344 -11.30 18.29 14.01
N LYS A 345 -10.68 17.55 14.92
CA LYS A 345 -9.56 18.04 15.74
C LYS A 345 -8.22 17.76 15.05
N ASP A 346 -7.23 18.59 15.32
CA ASP A 346 -5.86 18.21 14.99
C ASP A 346 -5.42 17.03 15.87
N PRO A 347 -4.39 16.26 15.45
CA PRO A 347 -3.96 15.07 16.21
C PRO A 347 -3.56 15.35 17.66
N THR A 348 -2.92 16.49 17.94
CA THR A 348 -2.46 16.86 19.29
C THR A 348 -3.66 17.16 20.20
N ALA A 349 -4.65 17.90 19.68
CA ALA A 349 -5.91 18.15 20.42
C ALA A 349 -6.64 16.83 20.70
N PHE A 350 -6.71 15.92 19.71
CA PHE A 350 -7.35 14.62 19.87
C PHE A 350 -6.68 13.79 20.97
N ILE A 351 -5.34 13.65 20.92
CA ILE A 351 -4.59 12.90 21.93
C ILE A 351 -4.76 13.54 23.32
N PHE A 352 -4.66 14.87 23.39
CA PHE A 352 -4.80 15.60 24.65
C PHE A 352 -6.15 15.31 25.31
N GLU A 353 -7.25 15.41 24.56
CA GLU A 353 -8.60 15.16 25.09
C GLU A 353 -8.81 13.68 25.44
N SER A 354 -8.29 12.76 24.64
CA SER A 354 -8.32 11.32 24.91
C SER A 354 -7.62 10.97 26.22
N LEU A 355 -6.41 11.50 26.43
CA LEU A 355 -5.64 11.30 27.67
C LEU A 355 -6.34 11.95 28.87
N LYS A 356 -6.90 13.15 28.68
CA LYS A 356 -7.63 13.87 29.72
C LYS A 356 -8.89 13.10 30.18
N ALA A 357 -9.53 12.37 29.26
CA ALA A 357 -10.67 11.51 29.59
C ALA A 357 -10.24 10.23 30.34
N THR A 358 -8.99 9.80 30.14
CA THR A 358 -8.43 8.57 30.73
C THR A 358 -7.86 8.80 32.14
N TYR A 359 -7.23 9.96 32.37
CA TYR A 359 -6.47 10.26 33.59
C TYR A 359 -7.13 11.39 34.37
N ASP A 360 -7.31 11.20 35.67
CA ASP A 360 -7.72 12.27 36.59
C ASP A 360 -6.53 13.18 36.87
N LEU A 361 -6.50 14.35 36.26
CA LEU A 361 -5.41 15.31 36.37
C LEU A 361 -5.29 15.92 37.78
N SER A 362 -6.29 15.77 38.65
CA SER A 362 -6.22 16.14 40.05
C SER A 362 -5.43 15.18 40.93
N UNK A 363 -5.16 14.07 40.47
CA UNK A 363 -4.44 13.11 41.13
C UNK A 363 -3.08 13.12 40.68
N ILE A 364 -2.19 13.58 41.44
CA ILE A 364 -0.80 13.77 41.03
C ILE A 364 -0.16 12.53 40.37
N GLY A 365 -0.48 11.33 40.89
CA GLY A 365 0.04 10.07 40.28
C GLY A 365 -0.49 9.81 38.90
N GLU A 366 -1.76 10.16 38.62
CA GLU A 366 -2.36 10.06 37.30
C GLU A 366 -1.86 11.16 36.36
N PHE A 367 -1.67 12.35 36.88
CA PHE A 367 -1.07 13.44 36.12
C PHE A 367 0.37 13.08 35.69
N GLU A 368 1.15 12.40 36.52
CA GLU A 368 2.48 11.91 36.13
C GLU A 368 2.40 10.88 34.96
N ARG A 369 1.38 10.00 34.97
CA ARG A 369 1.16 9.08 33.85
C ARG A 369 0.73 9.82 32.59
N PHE A 370 -0.18 10.78 32.74
CA PHE A 370 -0.63 11.66 31.65
C PHE A 370 0.59 12.34 30.99
N LYS A 371 1.49 12.93 31.80
CA LYS A 371 2.69 13.60 31.29
C LYS A 371 3.58 12.67 30.47
N LYS A 372 3.74 11.42 30.89
CA LYS A 372 4.55 10.43 30.15
C LYS A 372 4.00 10.19 28.74
N SER A 373 2.76 10.30 28.57
CA SER A 373 2.12 10.17 27.26
C SER A 373 2.01 11.48 26.49
N UNK A 374 1.63 12.66 27.07
CA UNK A 374 1.41 13.84 26.54
C UNK A 374 2.54 14.59 26.15
N TYR A 375 3.57 14.51 27.02
CA TYR A 375 4.75 15.37 26.76
C TYR A 375 5.56 14.98 25.49
N PRO A 376 5.77 13.71 25.16
CA PRO A 376 6.45 13.37 23.91
C PRO A 376 5.72 13.86 22.64
N VAL A 377 4.40 13.93 22.68
CA VAL A 377 3.58 14.48 21.58
C VAL A 377 3.84 15.99 21.47
N LEU A 378 3.72 16.71 22.60
CA LEU A 378 3.91 18.16 22.64
C LEU A 378 5.33 18.57 22.23
N LYS A 379 6.36 17.74 22.51
CA LYS A 379 7.74 18.03 22.11
C LYS A 379 7.94 18.16 20.61
N LYS A 380 7.07 17.57 19.82
CA LYS A 380 7.11 17.64 18.34
C LYS A 380 6.43 18.90 17.79
N GLU A 381 5.65 19.57 18.62
CA GLU A 381 4.87 20.73 18.24
C GLU A 381 5.67 22.03 18.28
N SER A 382 5.13 23.08 17.66
CA SER A 382 5.69 24.43 17.71
C SER A 382 5.66 24.98 19.15
N LEU A 383 6.55 25.91 19.45
CA LEU A 383 6.62 26.56 20.77
C LEU A 383 5.28 27.19 21.18
N THR A 384 4.53 27.71 20.21
CA THR A 384 3.20 28.30 20.45
C THR A 384 2.22 27.23 20.94
N VAL A 385 2.18 26.07 20.26
CA VAL A 385 1.31 24.93 20.61
C VAL A 385 1.72 24.38 21.99
N GLN A 386 3.03 24.20 22.22
CA GLN A 386 3.57 23.76 23.52
C GLN A 386 3.11 24.70 24.65
N SER A 387 3.26 26.00 24.46
CA SER A 387 2.88 27.01 25.44
C SER A 387 1.37 26.98 25.74
N PHE A 388 0.55 26.83 24.70
CA PHE A 388 -0.91 26.73 24.82
C PHE A 388 -1.30 25.54 25.72
N TYR A 389 -0.78 24.34 25.43
CA TYR A 389 -1.13 23.15 26.19
C TYR A 389 -0.55 23.16 27.62
N LEU A 390 0.66 23.68 27.83
CA LEU A 390 1.22 23.84 29.18
C LEU A 390 0.36 24.79 30.02
N LYS A 391 -0.16 25.86 29.41
CA LYS A 391 -1.10 26.77 30.09
C LYS A 391 -2.39 26.05 30.46
N THR A 392 -2.98 25.32 29.51
CA THR A 392 -4.21 24.52 29.72
C THR A 392 -4.00 23.52 30.87
N LEU A 393 -2.83 22.86 30.95
CA LEU A 393 -2.50 21.93 32.02
C LEU A 393 -2.35 22.66 33.36
N SER A 394 -1.74 23.85 33.35
CA SER A 394 -1.60 24.69 34.57
C SER A 394 -2.98 25.04 35.13
N GLU A 395 -3.91 25.43 34.28
CA GLU A 395 -5.30 25.77 34.66
C GLU A 395 -6.06 24.53 35.20
N ALA A 396 -5.86 23.37 34.56
CA ALA A 396 -6.56 22.13 34.95
C ALA A 396 -6.03 21.51 36.24
N THR A 397 -4.72 21.65 36.52
CA THR A 397 -4.06 20.99 37.67
C THR A 397 -3.81 21.93 38.86
N GLY A 398 -3.86 23.25 38.64
CA GLY A 398 -3.45 24.25 39.62
C GLY A 398 -1.93 24.36 39.81
N ILE A 399 -1.12 23.59 39.06
CA ILE A 399 0.35 23.66 39.13
C ILE A 399 0.82 24.88 38.33
N GLY A 400 1.69 25.66 38.92
CA GLY A 400 2.21 26.87 38.26
C GLY A 400 2.88 26.57 36.90
N ILE A 401 2.55 27.37 35.88
CA ILE A 401 3.06 27.19 34.52
C ILE A 401 4.59 27.14 34.46
N ALA A 402 5.28 27.89 35.30
CA ALA A 402 6.76 27.89 35.37
C ALA A 402 7.31 26.50 35.75
N VAL A 403 6.64 25.82 36.69
CA VAL A 403 6.99 24.46 37.11
C VAL A 403 6.78 23.47 35.97
N LEU A 404 5.62 23.53 35.33
CA LEU A 404 5.30 22.66 34.18
C LEU A 404 6.26 22.87 33.00
N THR A 405 6.62 24.14 32.74
CA THR A 405 7.59 24.49 31.69
C THR A 405 8.99 23.94 32.00
N GLN A 406 9.41 24.07 33.26
CA GLN A 406 10.72 23.54 33.70
C GLN A 406 10.72 22.00 33.59
N ASP A 407 9.67 21.35 34.07
CA ASP A 407 9.49 19.91 34.01
C ASP A 407 9.48 19.42 32.56
N PHE A 408 8.70 20.07 31.70
CA PHE A 408 8.63 19.80 30.26
C PHE A 408 9.99 19.96 29.58
N ASN A 409 10.73 21.03 29.87
CA ASN A 409 12.07 21.30 29.30
C ASN A 409 13.14 20.38 29.86
N GLY A 410 12.99 19.92 31.08
CA GLY A 410 13.89 18.97 31.74
C GLY A 410 13.84 17.57 31.14
N LEU A 411 12.74 17.22 30.48
CA LEU A 411 12.71 16.03 29.64
C LEU A 411 13.62 16.26 28.43
N LYS A 412 14.70 15.51 28.37
CA LYS A 412 15.56 15.49 27.19
C LYS A 412 14.65 15.23 25.99
N LYS A 413 14.75 16.07 24.96
CA LYS A 413 14.22 15.71 23.64
C LYS A 413 14.66 14.27 23.38
N PRO A 414 13.80 13.38 22.88
CA PRO A 414 14.34 12.17 22.29
C PRO A 414 15.35 12.67 21.25
N THR A 415 16.60 12.60 21.58
CA THR A 415 17.68 12.82 20.63
C THR A 415 17.41 11.85 19.52
N PRO A 416 17.30 12.32 18.25
CA PRO A 416 17.61 11.41 17.18
C PRO A 416 18.96 10.84 17.60
N SER A 417 19.05 9.53 17.70
CA SER A 417 20.29 8.88 18.06
C SER A 417 21.37 9.40 17.11
N VAL A 418 22.14 10.39 17.59
CA VAL A 418 23.33 10.84 16.89
C VAL A 418 24.33 9.73 17.12
N VAL A 419 24.34 8.82 16.18
CA VAL A 419 25.46 7.89 16.07
C VAL A 419 26.71 8.77 15.91
N PRO A 420 27.73 8.62 16.75
CA PRO A 420 28.91 9.48 16.69
C PRO A 420 29.53 9.41 15.31
N HIS A 421 29.69 10.57 14.67
CA HIS A 421 30.42 10.66 13.42
C HIS A 421 31.89 10.42 13.64
N ALA A 422 32.37 9.37 13.14
CA ALA A 422 33.68 9.23 12.45
C ALA A 422 33.96 7.80 12.13
N THR A 423 33.73 7.40 10.88
CA THR A 423 34.29 6.10 10.44
C THR A 423 34.42 6.00 8.92
N PRO A 424 35.39 5.20 8.46
CA PRO A 424 35.77 5.09 7.05
C PRO A 424 34.72 4.36 6.17
N VAL A 425 34.99 4.35 4.89
CA VAL A 425 34.16 3.83 3.78
C VAL A 425 33.57 2.41 4.00
N MET A 426 34.16 1.59 4.85
CA MET A 426 33.64 0.25 5.22
C MET A 426 32.30 0.28 5.99
N ASP A 427 32.00 1.41 6.63
CA ASP A 427 30.82 1.55 7.48
C ASP A 427 29.50 1.54 6.68
N LYS A 428 29.53 2.04 5.46
CA LYS A 428 28.36 2.08 4.55
C LYS A 428 27.79 0.68 4.27
N TYR A 429 28.65 -0.28 4.01
CA TYR A 429 28.22 -1.65 3.67
C TYR A 429 27.70 -2.38 4.91
N LYS A 430 28.36 -2.22 6.06
CA LYS A 430 27.92 -2.81 7.33
C LYS A 430 26.54 -2.26 7.74
N LYS A 431 26.33 -0.96 7.56
CA LYS A 431 25.03 -0.33 7.84
C LYS A 431 23.93 -0.90 6.92
N ALA A 432 24.23 -1.04 5.62
CA ALA A 432 23.27 -1.61 4.66
C ALA A 432 22.87 -3.05 5.04
N GLU A 433 23.83 -3.85 5.50
CA GLU A 433 23.58 -5.22 5.96
C GLU A 433 22.62 -5.26 7.15
N ILE A 434 22.84 -4.41 8.13
CA ILE A 434 21.99 -4.34 9.34
C ILE A 434 20.57 -3.84 8.97
N GLN A 435 20.47 -2.81 8.11
CA GLN A 435 19.19 -2.29 7.66
C GLN A 435 18.41 -3.32 6.83
N ILE A 436 19.07 -4.06 5.96
CA ILE A 436 18.43 -5.16 5.19
C ILE A 436 17.95 -6.28 6.13
N LEU A 437 18.75 -6.63 7.14
CA LEU A 437 18.34 -7.63 8.14
C LEU A 437 17.08 -7.18 8.88
N HIS A 438 17.00 -5.89 9.21
CA HIS A 438 15.83 -5.28 9.82
C HIS A 438 14.57 -5.51 8.96
N TYR A 439 14.66 -5.28 7.65
CA TYR A 439 13.54 -5.51 6.73
C TYR A 439 13.14 -7.00 6.68
N PHE A 440 14.08 -7.92 6.70
CA PHE A 440 13.77 -9.36 6.73
C PHE A 440 12.99 -9.77 7.99
N LEU A 441 13.27 -9.14 9.11
CA LEU A 441 12.58 -9.44 10.38
C LEU A 441 11.12 -8.95 10.39
N TYR A 442 10.80 -7.92 9.58
CA TYR A 442 9.48 -7.29 9.57
C TYR A 442 8.63 -7.59 8.35
N GLN A 443 9.23 -7.98 7.25
CA GLN A 443 8.56 -8.04 5.96
C GLN A 443 8.70 -9.44 5.32
N GLU A 444 7.82 -10.36 5.72
CA GLU A 444 7.76 -11.72 5.16
C GLU A 444 7.79 -11.74 3.63
N PHE A 445 7.01 -10.86 2.99
CA PHE A 445 6.92 -10.79 1.54
C PHE A 445 8.31 -10.54 0.92
N TYR A 446 9.06 -9.60 1.46
CA TYR A 446 10.37 -9.23 0.92
C TYR A 446 11.41 -10.32 1.18
N SER A 447 11.39 -10.99 2.32
CA SER A 447 12.33 -12.07 2.60
C SER A 447 12.15 -13.24 1.63
N ARG A 448 10.91 -13.64 1.32
CA ARG A 448 10.62 -14.70 0.33
C ARG A 448 10.98 -14.30 -1.09
N TRP A 449 10.61 -13.10 -1.50
CA TRP A 449 10.88 -12.60 -2.85
C TRP A 449 12.39 -12.45 -3.09
N PHE A 450 13.11 -11.93 -2.11
CA PHE A 450 14.54 -11.69 -2.22
C PHE A 450 15.41 -12.93 -2.01
N ARG A 451 14.84 -14.07 -1.58
CA ARG A 451 15.64 -15.28 -1.39
C ARG A 451 16.47 -15.62 -2.64
N ARG A 452 15.88 -15.53 -3.83
CA ARG A 452 16.59 -15.74 -5.10
C ARG A 452 17.61 -14.65 -5.36
N GLU A 453 17.26 -13.40 -5.12
CA GLU A 453 18.14 -12.24 -5.34
C GLU A 453 19.34 -12.21 -4.38
N PHE A 454 19.16 -12.78 -3.17
CA PHE A 454 20.18 -12.76 -2.13
C PHE A 454 21.02 -14.04 -2.06
N GLN A 455 20.78 -15.04 -2.90
CA GLN A 455 21.60 -16.27 -2.93
C GLN A 455 23.09 -15.98 -3.13
N ASP A 456 23.42 -14.99 -3.92
CA ASP A 456 24.79 -14.64 -4.29
C ASP A 456 25.34 -13.42 -3.56
N ILE A 457 24.59 -12.83 -2.63
CA ILE A 457 25.04 -11.64 -1.88
C ILE A 457 26.12 -12.05 -0.87
N MET A 458 27.21 -11.30 -0.87
CA MET A 458 28.30 -11.45 0.10
C MET A 458 28.12 -10.45 1.24
N TYR A 459 28.22 -10.94 2.45
CA TYR A 459 28.12 -10.14 3.69
C TYR A 459 29.50 -9.95 4.31
N ILE A 460 29.75 -8.75 4.81
CA ILE A 460 30.94 -8.42 5.61
C ILE A 460 30.82 -9.03 7.00
N ASN A 461 29.57 -8.97 7.55
CA ASN A 461 29.29 -9.46 8.90
C ASN A 461 28.69 -10.87 8.83
N PRO A 462 29.44 -11.91 9.24
CA PRO A 462 28.90 -13.27 9.21
C PRO A 462 27.65 -13.44 10.08
N MET A 463 27.49 -12.65 11.16
CA MET A 463 26.32 -12.71 12.04
C MET A 463 25.04 -12.33 11.27
N VAL A 464 25.11 -11.30 10.40
CA VAL A 464 23.97 -10.89 9.55
C VAL A 464 23.55 -12.03 8.61
N ARG A 465 24.53 -12.65 7.96
CA ARG A 465 24.29 -13.80 7.07
C ARG A 465 23.64 -14.97 7.82
N ASP A 466 24.18 -15.28 8.97
CA ASP A 466 23.71 -16.42 9.76
C ASP A 466 22.26 -16.19 10.28
N ILE A 467 21.95 -14.97 10.74
CA ILE A 467 20.58 -14.62 11.17
C ILE A 467 19.63 -14.61 9.97
N GLN A 468 20.06 -14.08 8.82
CA GLN A 468 19.25 -14.14 7.58
C GLN A 468 18.91 -15.58 7.21
N PHE A 469 19.87 -16.49 7.32
CA PHE A 469 19.65 -17.93 7.06
C PHE A 469 18.56 -18.48 7.98
N GLU A 470 18.62 -18.17 9.29
CA GLU A 470 17.59 -18.60 10.27
C GLU A 470 16.21 -18.02 9.92
N ILE A 471 16.15 -16.75 9.46
CA ILE A 471 14.89 -16.11 9.03
C ILE A 471 14.29 -16.89 7.83
N PHE A 472 15.13 -17.19 6.83
CA PHE A 472 14.67 -17.91 5.64
C PHE A 472 14.23 -19.32 5.98
N GLU A 473 14.95 -20.02 6.87
CA GLU A 473 14.58 -21.35 7.34
C GLU A 473 13.25 -21.31 8.14
N HIS A 474 13.06 -20.29 8.96
CA HIS A 474 11.80 -20.08 9.69
C HIS A 474 10.62 -20.00 8.72
N TYR A 475 10.73 -19.20 7.65
CA TYR A 475 9.66 -19.04 6.66
C TYR A 475 9.46 -20.31 5.80
N ASP A 476 10.49 -21.08 5.54
CA ASP A 476 10.37 -22.36 4.83
C ASP A 476 9.60 -23.40 5.66
N LEU A 477 9.87 -23.45 6.95
CA LEU A 477 9.21 -24.38 7.87
C LEU A 477 7.78 -23.94 8.23
N ASN A 478 7.50 -22.63 8.15
CA ASN A 478 6.23 -22.03 8.56
C ASN A 478 5.66 -21.13 7.44
N PRO A 479 5.28 -21.71 6.28
CA PRO A 479 4.94 -20.91 5.11
C PRO A 479 3.67 -20.06 5.25
N VAL A 480 2.90 -20.25 6.30
CA VAL A 480 1.62 -19.54 6.52
C VAL A 480 1.67 -18.58 7.73
N SER A 481 2.75 -18.57 8.48
CA SER A 481 2.85 -17.76 9.71
C SER A 481 3.79 -16.57 9.51
N CYS A 482 3.38 -15.42 10.02
CA CYS A 482 4.27 -14.26 10.14
C CYS A 482 5.33 -14.53 11.19
N LEU A 483 6.55 -14.06 10.96
CA LEU A 483 7.62 -14.13 11.95
C LEU A 483 7.24 -13.25 13.16
N VAL A 484 7.07 -13.88 14.33
CA VAL A 484 6.80 -13.16 15.58
C VAL A 484 8.16 -12.90 16.23
N TYR A 485 8.64 -11.66 16.13
CA TYR A 485 10.01 -11.29 16.49
C TYR A 485 10.45 -11.79 17.88
N PRO A 486 9.69 -11.60 18.99
CA PRO A 486 10.15 -12.11 20.28
C PRO A 486 10.32 -13.63 20.33
N LEU A 487 9.47 -14.38 19.66
CA LEU A 487 9.55 -15.85 19.60
C LEU A 487 10.72 -16.30 18.72
N PHE A 488 10.87 -15.69 17.57
CA PHE A 488 11.99 -15.94 16.65
C PHE A 488 13.32 -15.62 17.35
N LYS A 489 13.44 -14.46 17.98
CA LYS A 489 14.65 -14.07 18.71
C LYS A 489 14.98 -15.09 19.79
N ALA A 490 13.98 -15.57 20.56
CA ALA A 490 14.19 -16.57 21.62
C ALA A 490 14.68 -17.93 21.07
N SER A 491 14.47 -18.23 19.78
CA SER A 491 14.96 -19.47 19.15
C SER A 491 16.43 -19.40 18.72
N LEU A 492 17.01 -18.19 18.66
CA LEU A 492 18.38 -17.98 18.19
C LEU A 492 19.41 -18.25 19.29
N SER A 493 20.68 -18.43 18.91
CA SER A 493 21.78 -18.57 19.84
C SER A 493 21.97 -17.30 20.67
N PRO A 494 22.55 -17.38 21.88
CA PRO A 494 22.79 -16.19 22.72
C PRO A 494 23.58 -15.07 22.02
N ALA A 495 24.55 -15.42 21.17
CA ALA A 495 25.35 -14.45 20.41
C ALA A 495 24.49 -13.71 19.38
N GLN A 496 23.58 -14.43 18.68
CA GLN A 496 22.65 -13.83 17.72
C GLN A 496 21.62 -12.94 18.43
N GLN A 497 21.11 -13.38 19.58
CA GLN A 497 20.19 -12.57 20.40
C GLN A 497 20.84 -11.25 20.82
N GLN A 498 22.06 -11.32 21.34
CA GLN A 498 22.82 -10.12 21.73
C GLN A 498 23.06 -9.20 20.53
N PHE A 499 23.43 -9.77 19.37
CA PHE A 499 23.65 -9.00 18.14
C PHE A 499 22.37 -8.23 17.75
N LEU A 500 21.19 -8.89 17.81
CA LEU A 500 19.92 -8.22 17.52
C LEU A 500 19.63 -7.09 18.52
N ASP A 501 19.87 -7.31 19.81
CA ASP A 501 19.67 -6.27 20.84
C ASP A 501 20.53 -5.04 20.62
N GLU A 502 21.76 -5.24 20.13
CA GLU A 502 22.71 -4.14 19.91
C GLU A 502 22.48 -3.38 18.59
N ASN A 503 21.85 -4.00 17.62
CA ASN A 503 21.82 -3.47 16.24
C ASN A 503 20.43 -3.26 15.65
N ILE A 504 19.37 -3.91 16.19
CA ILE A 504 18.01 -3.85 15.65
C ILE A 504 17.10 -3.13 16.64
N ASP A 505 16.58 -1.99 16.24
CA ASP A 505 15.60 -1.22 17.00
C ASP A 505 14.22 -1.46 16.41
N MET A 506 13.42 -2.30 17.06
CA MET A 506 12.09 -2.70 16.59
C MET A 506 11.07 -1.56 16.55
N ASP A 507 11.33 -0.46 17.23
CA ASP A 507 10.36 0.64 17.33
C ASP A 507 10.56 1.75 16.27
N HIS A 508 11.65 1.73 15.50
CA HIS A 508 12.06 2.90 14.72
C HIS A 508 12.32 2.72 13.21
N TYR A 509 12.05 1.55 12.60
CA TYR A 509 12.33 1.38 11.17
C TYR A 509 11.12 0.92 10.34
N PRO A 510 10.40 1.87 9.77
CA PRO A 510 9.34 1.54 8.81
C PRO A 510 9.93 1.19 7.43
N PHE A 511 9.26 0.29 6.72
CA PHE A 511 9.67 -0.11 5.38
C PHE A 511 9.57 1.07 4.39
N ASN A 512 10.63 1.27 3.63
CA ASN A 512 10.70 2.22 2.52
C ASN A 512 11.24 1.46 1.29
N ALA A 513 10.43 1.32 0.27
CA ALA A 513 10.77 0.55 -0.93
C ALA A 513 11.98 1.15 -1.67
N ASP A 514 12.03 2.47 -1.79
CA ASP A 514 13.17 3.14 -2.47
C ASP A 514 14.46 2.94 -1.66
N GLU A 515 14.38 3.08 -0.34
CA GLU A 515 15.53 2.82 0.54
C GLU A 515 15.96 1.36 0.49
N PHE A 516 15.01 0.43 0.43
CA PHE A 516 15.33 -1.00 0.31
C PHE A 516 16.06 -1.29 -1.00
N ASP A 517 15.60 -0.74 -2.12
CA ASP A 517 16.26 -0.91 -3.42
C ASP A 517 17.66 -0.29 -3.42
N ASP A 518 17.83 0.88 -2.79
CA ASP A 518 19.15 1.51 -2.62
C ASP A 518 20.09 0.62 -1.77
N LEU A 519 19.59 0.04 -0.67
CA LEU A 519 20.36 -0.87 0.18
C LEU A 519 20.75 -2.14 -0.57
N LEU A 520 19.81 -2.72 -1.33
CA LEU A 520 20.08 -3.89 -2.17
C LEU A 520 21.16 -3.58 -3.22
N ASN A 521 21.06 -2.42 -3.86
CA ASN A 521 22.07 -1.97 -4.84
C ASN A 521 23.46 -1.80 -4.20
N VAL A 522 23.50 -1.28 -2.97
CA VAL A 522 24.76 -1.17 -2.19
C VAL A 522 25.36 -2.55 -1.97
N LEU A 523 24.55 -3.54 -1.54
CA LEU A 523 25.03 -4.91 -1.30
C LEU A 523 25.44 -5.62 -2.59
N LYS A 524 24.70 -5.46 -3.69
CA LYS A 524 25.05 -6.00 -5.01
C LYS A 524 26.40 -5.43 -5.49
N LYS A 525 26.58 -4.12 -5.38
CA LYS A 525 27.86 -3.47 -5.74
C LYS A 525 29.03 -3.97 -4.91
N PHE A 526 28.82 -4.16 -3.61
CA PHE A 526 29.84 -4.74 -2.73
C PHE A 526 30.18 -6.17 -3.19
N THR A 527 29.18 -7.01 -3.41
CA THR A 527 29.35 -8.40 -3.86
C THR A 527 30.14 -8.49 -5.16
N LEU A 528 29.80 -7.66 -6.14
CA LEU A 528 30.51 -7.62 -7.43
C LEU A 528 31.98 -7.21 -7.25
N LYS A 529 32.27 -6.23 -6.38
CA LYS A 529 33.63 -5.81 -6.06
C LYS A 529 34.43 -6.92 -5.38
N GLU A 530 33.82 -7.65 -4.44
CA GLU A 530 34.44 -8.77 -3.76
C GLU A 530 34.72 -9.93 -4.73
N LYS A 531 33.73 -10.27 -5.58
CA LYS A 531 33.91 -11.27 -6.64
C LYS A 531 35.07 -10.87 -7.55
N MET A 532 35.16 -9.61 -7.96
CA MET A 532 36.27 -9.09 -8.80
C MET A 532 37.60 -9.23 -8.07
N THR A 533 37.67 -8.92 -6.78
CA THR A 533 38.91 -9.05 -5.98
C THR A 533 39.33 -10.50 -5.90
N ARG A 534 38.41 -11.44 -5.65
CA ARG A 534 38.71 -12.88 -5.62
C ARG A 534 39.23 -13.39 -6.98
N LEU A 535 38.62 -12.94 -8.09
CA LEU A 535 39.09 -13.32 -9.45
C LEU A 535 40.48 -12.77 -9.75
N LYS A 536 40.79 -11.55 -9.29
CA LYS A 536 42.16 -10.97 -9.42
C LYS A 536 43.18 -11.80 -8.64
N THR A 537 42.85 -12.21 -7.42
CA THR A 537 43.75 -13.08 -6.61
C THR A 537 43.92 -14.43 -7.28
N ALA A 538 42.83 -15.07 -7.71
CA ALA A 538 42.87 -16.35 -8.43
C ALA A 538 43.74 -16.25 -9.72
N LEU A 539 43.62 -15.13 -10.45
CA LEU A 539 44.40 -14.90 -11.67
C LEU A 539 45.89 -14.81 -11.37
N LEU A 540 46.30 -14.26 -10.22
CA LEU A 540 47.69 -14.21 -9.78
C LEU A 540 48.22 -15.59 -9.40
N GLU A 541 47.36 -16.45 -8.88
CA GLU A 541 47.70 -17.80 -8.41
C GLU A 541 47.63 -18.88 -9.52
N ALA A 542 46.92 -18.59 -10.62
CA ALA A 542 46.69 -19.52 -11.72
C ALA A 542 47.97 -19.94 -12.40
N GLN A 543 48.14 -21.25 -12.56
CA GLN A 543 49.38 -21.83 -13.11
C GLN A 543 49.29 -22.15 -14.60
N SER A 544 48.08 -22.36 -15.14
CA SER A 544 47.91 -22.70 -16.56
C SER A 544 47.40 -21.50 -17.38
N LEU A 545 47.69 -21.49 -18.66
CA LEU A 545 47.23 -20.46 -19.59
C LEU A 545 45.73 -20.52 -19.76
N ASP A 546 45.15 -21.72 -19.85
CA ASP A 546 43.70 -21.91 -20.01
C ASP A 546 42.91 -21.37 -18.81
N GLU A 547 43.40 -21.62 -17.60
CA GLU A 547 42.82 -21.10 -16.36
C GLU A 547 42.86 -19.56 -16.35
N LYS A 548 43.97 -18.97 -16.77
CA LYS A 548 44.12 -17.49 -16.88
C LYS A 548 43.13 -16.89 -17.88
N VAL A 549 42.89 -17.58 -19.00
CA VAL A 549 41.90 -17.13 -20.01
C VAL A 549 40.49 -17.16 -19.43
N GLN A 550 40.08 -18.26 -18.80
CA GLN A 550 38.78 -18.40 -18.18
C GLN A 550 38.54 -17.33 -17.10
N LEU A 551 39.52 -17.09 -16.24
CA LEU A 551 39.42 -16.07 -15.18
C LEU A 551 39.28 -14.65 -15.76
N ARG A 552 39.96 -14.34 -16.85
CA ARG A 552 39.85 -13.05 -17.55
C ARG A 552 38.44 -12.87 -18.16
N GLU A 553 37.91 -13.91 -18.79
CA GLU A 553 36.52 -13.87 -19.33
C GLU A 553 35.51 -13.60 -18.24
N GLN A 554 35.65 -14.26 -17.09
CA GLN A 554 34.79 -14.01 -15.93
C GLN A 554 34.93 -12.58 -15.41
N MET A 555 36.16 -12.06 -15.36
CA MET A 555 36.42 -10.67 -14.95
C MET A 555 35.80 -9.65 -15.92
N ASP A 556 35.86 -9.92 -17.22
CA ASP A 556 35.30 -9.02 -18.24
C ASP A 556 33.75 -9.05 -18.22
N ALA A 557 33.13 -10.20 -17.96
CA ALA A 557 31.69 -10.31 -17.72
C ALA A 557 31.28 -9.48 -16.49
N LEU A 558 32.01 -9.62 -15.39
CA LEU A 558 31.76 -8.90 -14.15
C LEU A 558 31.94 -7.38 -14.30
N LYS A 559 32.91 -6.93 -15.10
CA LYS A 559 33.10 -5.50 -15.41
C LYS A 559 31.92 -4.92 -16.16
N LYS A 560 31.36 -5.67 -17.11
CA LYS A 560 30.14 -5.25 -17.84
C LYS A 560 28.98 -5.05 -16.88
N GLU A 561 28.77 -5.99 -15.95
CA GLU A 561 27.73 -5.83 -14.90
C GLU A 561 27.95 -4.55 -14.06
N LEU A 562 29.19 -4.29 -13.65
CA LEU A 562 29.53 -3.10 -12.85
C LEU A 562 29.34 -1.78 -13.60
N THR A 563 29.48 -1.77 -14.94
CA THR A 563 29.41 -0.54 -15.75
C THR A 563 28.03 -0.26 -16.35
N HIS A 564 27.22 -1.28 -16.60
CA HIS A 564 25.91 -1.12 -17.25
C HIS A 564 24.76 -0.90 -16.27
N GLY A 565 25.06 -0.86 -15.01
CA GLY A 565 24.12 -0.49 -13.95
C GLY A 565 23.33 -1.68 -13.38
N ILE A 566 23.15 -1.59 -12.14
CA ILE A 566 22.20 -2.41 -11.38
C ILE A 566 20.81 -1.77 -11.53
#